data_61daffe3f7db0c884a6481c6a821b4e4
#
_entry.id   61daffe3f7db0c884a6481c6a821b4e4
#
_cell.length_a   1.000
_cell.length_b   1.000
_cell.length_c   1.000
_cell.angle_alpha   90.00
_cell.angle_beta   90.00
_cell.angle_gamma   90.00
#
_symmetry.space_group_name_H-M   'P 1'
#
loop_
_entity.id
_entity.type
_entity.pdbx_description
1 polymer ?
#
loop_
_entity_poly.entity_id
_entity_poly.type
_entity_poly.pdbx_seq_one_letter_code
_entity_poly.pdbx_strand_id
1 'polypeptide(L)'
;DVETQKKQLILGKEEEPSANSALAFDKDDKGVFYITDKFSQFSQLTYHNLESGEDLIISSEIPWDVDGFAMSEDGKRAAFVVNENGYSTLYLLDPKSFQFKKVNSIPLGLIGGMQFDKDNKRLGLTINTHQTPSDTYVLDLKRNVLSHGKLERWTYSEVGGLGTSKFIKPELVKY
;
A
#
# COMPACT_ATOMS: atom_id res chain seq x y z
N ASP A 1 -20.32 -13.32 -8.93
CA ASP A 1 -21.53 -13.30 -8.08
C ASP A 1 -21.68 -14.64 -7.40
N VAL A 2 -21.71 -14.67 -6.08
CA VAL A 2 -21.72 -15.90 -5.25
C VAL A 2 -23.09 -16.57 -5.28
N GLU A 3 -24.16 -15.80 -5.31
CA GLU A 3 -25.55 -16.30 -5.29
C GLU A 3 -25.94 -16.89 -6.64
N THR A 4 -25.63 -16.22 -7.72
CA THR A 4 -26.00 -16.67 -9.07
C THR A 4 -24.98 -17.59 -9.70
N GLN A 5 -23.78 -17.72 -9.13
CA GLN A 5 -22.62 -18.43 -9.66
C GLN A 5 -22.17 -17.95 -11.06
N LYS A 6 -22.63 -16.77 -11.48
CA LYS A 6 -22.22 -16.18 -12.74
C LYS A 6 -20.85 -15.55 -12.60
N LYS A 7 -19.97 -15.86 -13.57
CA LYS A 7 -18.66 -15.22 -13.71
C LYS A 7 -18.76 -14.13 -14.75
N GLN A 8 -18.25 -12.97 -14.43
CA GLN A 8 -18.10 -11.85 -15.38
C GLN A 8 -16.67 -11.38 -15.36
N LEU A 9 -16.07 -11.22 -16.55
CA LEU A 9 -14.76 -10.59 -16.69
C LEU A 9 -14.94 -9.08 -16.47
N ILE A 10 -14.28 -8.54 -15.47
CA ILE A 10 -14.35 -7.11 -15.12
C ILE A 10 -13.12 -6.38 -15.70
N LEU A 11 -11.94 -6.97 -15.58
CA LEU A 11 -10.65 -6.40 -15.99
C LEU A 11 -9.85 -7.41 -16.81
N GLY A 12 -8.94 -6.92 -17.65
CA GLY A 12 -8.00 -7.77 -18.40
C GLY A 12 -8.62 -8.36 -19.67
N LYS A 13 -8.88 -7.55 -20.69
CA LYS A 13 -9.29 -8.02 -22.01
C LYS A 13 -8.07 -8.55 -22.79
N GLU A 14 -8.27 -9.61 -23.60
CA GLU A 14 -7.19 -10.18 -24.43
C GLU A 14 -6.56 -9.18 -25.40
N GLU A 15 -7.34 -8.21 -25.87
CA GLU A 15 -6.91 -7.18 -26.83
C GLU A 15 -6.04 -6.08 -26.18
N GLU A 16 -6.06 -5.97 -24.87
CA GLU A 16 -5.29 -4.97 -24.10
C GLU A 16 -4.55 -5.68 -22.94
N PRO A 17 -3.42 -6.37 -23.23
CA PRO A 17 -2.70 -7.10 -22.19
C PRO A 17 -2.18 -6.14 -21.13
N SER A 18 -2.54 -6.41 -19.88
CA SER A 18 -2.09 -5.68 -18.70
C SER A 18 -2.04 -6.59 -17.48
N ALA A 19 -1.13 -6.31 -16.56
CA ALA A 19 -1.12 -6.94 -15.26
C ALA A 19 -2.22 -6.32 -14.40
N ASN A 20 -3.09 -7.15 -13.82
CA ASN A 20 -4.18 -6.69 -12.96
C ASN A 20 -4.20 -7.52 -11.68
N SER A 21 -4.08 -6.86 -10.53
CA SER A 21 -4.14 -7.46 -9.21
C SER A 21 -5.28 -6.85 -8.41
N ALA A 22 -6.38 -7.59 -8.25
CA ALA A 22 -7.50 -7.16 -7.41
C ALA A 22 -7.07 -7.15 -5.93
N LEU A 23 -7.47 -6.12 -5.19
CA LEU A 23 -7.04 -5.89 -3.81
C LEU A 23 -8.22 -5.97 -2.83
N ALA A 24 -9.22 -5.13 -2.99
CA ALA A 24 -10.37 -5.06 -2.10
C ALA A 24 -11.57 -4.43 -2.80
N PHE A 25 -12.78 -4.83 -2.39
CA PHE A 25 -13.98 -4.06 -2.68
C PHE A 25 -14.02 -2.81 -1.80
N ASP A 26 -14.69 -1.77 -2.27
CA ASP A 26 -15.02 -0.65 -1.41
C ASP A 26 -16.08 -1.05 -0.37
N LYS A 27 -16.32 -0.17 0.60
CA LYS A 27 -17.24 -0.42 1.71
C LYS A 27 -18.69 -0.72 1.26
N ASP A 28 -19.09 -0.17 0.15
CA ASP A 28 -20.49 -0.22 -0.34
C ASP A 28 -20.65 -1.22 -1.51
N ASP A 29 -19.62 -2.05 -1.78
CA ASP A 29 -19.53 -3.04 -2.86
C ASP A 29 -19.79 -2.46 -4.27
N LYS A 30 -19.52 -1.15 -4.43
CA LYS A 30 -19.73 -0.44 -5.70
C LYS A 30 -18.53 -0.42 -6.60
N GLY A 31 -17.38 -0.77 -6.09
CA GLY A 31 -16.13 -0.80 -6.85
C GLY A 31 -15.05 -1.65 -6.24
N VAL A 32 -13.98 -1.80 -7.01
CA VAL A 32 -12.81 -2.62 -6.68
C VAL A 32 -11.56 -1.79 -6.77
N PHE A 33 -10.75 -1.80 -5.71
CA PHE A 33 -9.39 -1.33 -5.75
C PHE A 33 -8.51 -2.40 -6.39
N TYR A 34 -7.65 -2.01 -7.29
CA TYR A 34 -6.72 -2.92 -7.97
C TYR A 34 -5.45 -2.20 -8.36
N ILE A 35 -4.38 -2.95 -8.60
CA ILE A 35 -3.12 -2.45 -9.14
C ILE A 35 -3.03 -2.89 -10.59
N THR A 36 -2.64 -1.99 -11.48
CA THR A 36 -2.48 -2.27 -12.91
C THR A 36 -1.41 -1.41 -13.56
N ASP A 37 -0.76 -1.95 -14.59
CA ASP A 37 0.16 -1.27 -15.51
C ASP A 37 -0.52 -0.78 -16.80
N LYS A 38 -1.85 -0.92 -16.89
CA LYS A 38 -2.64 -0.59 -18.10
C LYS A 38 -2.45 0.85 -18.58
N PHE A 39 -2.29 1.80 -17.65
CA PHE A 39 -2.35 3.23 -17.95
C PHE A 39 -0.99 3.91 -18.01
N SER A 40 0.07 3.23 -17.60
CA SER A 40 1.43 3.78 -17.54
C SER A 40 2.47 2.67 -17.57
N GLN A 41 3.76 3.05 -17.64
CA GLN A 41 4.86 2.11 -17.45
C GLN A 41 5.02 1.63 -15.99
N PHE A 42 4.28 2.24 -15.06
CA PHE A 42 4.28 1.89 -13.64
C PHE A 42 2.99 1.19 -13.26
N SER A 43 3.08 0.27 -12.30
CA SER A 43 1.92 -0.35 -11.66
C SER A 43 1.21 0.66 -10.76
N GLN A 44 0.00 1.05 -11.13
CA GLN A 44 -0.75 2.12 -10.47
C GLN A 44 -1.92 1.59 -9.66
N LEU A 45 -2.15 2.20 -8.48
CA LEU A 45 -3.37 1.98 -7.72
C LEU A 45 -4.54 2.64 -8.43
N THR A 46 -5.53 1.84 -8.75
CA THR A 46 -6.72 2.25 -9.51
C THR A 46 -7.99 1.76 -8.80
N TYR A 47 -9.06 2.50 -8.94
CA TYR A 47 -10.39 2.11 -8.52
C TYR A 47 -11.29 1.92 -9.74
N HIS A 48 -11.90 0.74 -9.86
CA HIS A 48 -12.88 0.41 -10.90
C HIS A 48 -14.28 0.50 -10.33
N ASN A 49 -15.12 1.36 -10.89
CA ASN A 49 -16.52 1.45 -10.53
C ASN A 49 -17.32 0.35 -11.25
N LEU A 50 -17.95 -0.54 -10.51
CA LEU A 50 -18.70 -1.69 -11.06
C LEU A 50 -20.01 -1.32 -11.74
N GLU A 51 -20.57 -0.15 -11.45
CA GLU A 51 -21.83 0.32 -12.03
C GLU A 51 -21.59 1.06 -13.35
N SER A 52 -20.64 2.03 -13.35
CA SER A 52 -20.32 2.81 -14.56
C SER A 52 -19.32 2.12 -15.48
N GLY A 53 -18.53 1.20 -14.97
CA GLY A 53 -17.42 0.57 -15.69
C GLY A 53 -16.19 1.48 -15.85
N GLU A 54 -16.15 2.62 -15.15
CA GLU A 54 -15.08 3.59 -15.26
C GLU A 54 -13.92 3.31 -14.29
N ASP A 55 -12.71 3.60 -14.74
CA ASP A 55 -11.49 3.52 -13.94
C ASP A 55 -11.04 4.90 -13.47
N LEU A 56 -10.75 5.02 -12.18
CA LEU A 56 -10.10 6.18 -11.56
C LEU A 56 -8.69 5.81 -11.13
N ILE A 57 -7.68 6.39 -11.76
CA ILE A 57 -6.27 6.14 -11.44
C ILE A 57 -5.89 6.99 -10.24
N ILE A 58 -5.81 6.38 -9.04
CA ILE A 58 -5.57 7.09 -7.78
C ILE A 58 -4.13 7.61 -7.71
N SER A 59 -3.14 6.76 -8.06
CA SER A 59 -1.71 7.09 -7.96
C SER A 59 -1.12 7.66 -9.25
N SER A 60 -1.92 8.30 -10.12
CA SER A 60 -1.48 8.79 -11.45
C SER A 60 -0.30 9.76 -11.41
N GLU A 61 -0.17 10.54 -10.34
CA GLU A 61 0.93 11.52 -10.16
C GLU A 61 2.21 10.92 -9.56
N ILE A 62 2.19 9.62 -9.18
CA ILE A 62 3.34 8.93 -8.60
C ILE A 62 4.06 8.15 -9.71
N PRO A 63 5.29 8.56 -10.12
CA PRO A 63 6.03 7.89 -11.19
C PRO A 63 6.84 6.69 -10.68
N TRP A 64 6.17 5.77 -9.94
CA TRP A 64 6.73 4.58 -9.31
C TRP A 64 5.68 3.51 -9.12
N ASP A 65 6.13 2.25 -9.02
CA ASP A 65 5.24 1.11 -8.82
C ASP A 65 4.61 1.09 -7.44
N VAL A 66 3.30 0.82 -7.39
CA VAL A 66 2.59 0.49 -6.17
C VAL A 66 2.78 -1.00 -5.89
N ASP A 67 3.42 -1.31 -4.75
CA ASP A 67 3.81 -2.68 -4.36
C ASP A 67 2.87 -3.30 -3.32
N GLY A 68 2.09 -2.51 -2.62
CA GLY A 68 1.26 -3.02 -1.53
C GLY A 68 0.06 -2.15 -1.21
N PHE A 69 -0.97 -2.79 -0.67
CA PHE A 69 -2.21 -2.14 -0.27
C PHE A 69 -2.80 -2.84 0.95
N ALA A 70 -3.40 -2.08 1.85
CA ALA A 70 -4.22 -2.58 2.94
C ALA A 70 -5.44 -1.69 3.14
N MET A 71 -6.58 -2.29 3.46
CA MET A 71 -7.80 -1.59 3.82
C MET A 71 -8.25 -1.98 5.22
N SER A 72 -8.79 -1.02 5.97
CA SER A 72 -9.41 -1.27 7.26
C SER A 72 -10.68 -2.11 7.12
N GLU A 73 -11.03 -2.90 8.13
CA GLU A 73 -12.19 -3.78 8.13
C GLU A 73 -13.51 -3.03 7.88
N ASP A 74 -13.62 -1.79 8.35
CA ASP A 74 -14.78 -0.94 8.13
C ASP A 74 -14.77 -0.18 6.77
N GLY A 75 -13.74 -0.39 5.95
CA GLY A 75 -13.58 0.23 4.63
C GLY A 75 -13.41 1.75 4.62
N LYS A 76 -13.13 2.35 5.79
CA LYS A 76 -13.01 3.82 5.90
C LYS A 76 -11.59 4.34 5.80
N ARG A 77 -10.61 3.45 5.85
CA ARG A 77 -9.18 3.77 5.76
C ARG A 77 -8.50 2.79 4.84
N ALA A 78 -7.54 3.29 4.10
CA ALA A 78 -6.62 2.44 3.37
C ALA A 78 -5.21 2.98 3.48
N ALA A 79 -4.24 2.16 3.14
CA ALA A 79 -2.85 2.52 3.00
C ALA A 79 -2.25 1.78 1.81
N PHE A 80 -1.31 2.41 1.13
CA PHE A 80 -0.57 1.76 0.06
C PHE A 80 0.92 2.10 0.12
N VAL A 81 1.71 1.22 -0.44
CA VAL A 81 3.17 1.34 -0.49
C VAL A 81 3.61 1.48 -1.93
N VAL A 82 4.55 2.37 -2.14
CA VAL A 82 5.18 2.64 -3.43
C VAL A 82 6.67 2.36 -3.32
N ASN A 83 7.27 1.76 -4.34
CA ASN A 83 8.71 1.57 -4.44
C ASN A 83 9.37 2.81 -5.05
N GLU A 84 9.77 3.76 -4.22
CA GLU A 84 10.48 4.97 -4.65
C GLU A 84 12.00 4.75 -4.58
N ASN A 85 12.68 4.60 -5.72
CA ASN A 85 14.14 4.41 -5.78
C ASN A 85 14.65 3.21 -4.94
N GLY A 86 13.91 2.11 -4.89
CA GLY A 86 14.29 0.93 -4.13
C GLY A 86 13.97 0.98 -2.64
N TYR A 87 13.25 1.99 -2.18
CA TYR A 87 12.71 2.09 -0.82
C TYR A 87 11.18 2.15 -0.82
N SER A 88 10.59 1.59 0.21
CA SER A 88 9.14 1.68 0.39
C SER A 88 8.73 3.04 0.95
N THR A 89 7.83 3.69 0.26
CA THR A 89 7.14 4.90 0.74
C THR A 89 5.69 4.56 1.06
N LEU A 90 5.27 4.86 2.29
CA LEU A 90 3.91 4.63 2.75
C LEU A 90 3.03 5.84 2.51
N TYR A 91 1.83 5.60 2.01
CA TYR A 91 0.76 6.59 1.87
C TYR A 91 -0.49 6.14 2.63
N LEU A 92 -1.13 7.05 3.34
CA LEU A 92 -2.50 6.88 3.83
C LEU A 92 -3.48 7.34 2.76
N LEU A 93 -4.55 6.59 2.57
CA LEU A 93 -5.59 6.86 1.57
C LEU A 93 -6.96 6.96 2.24
N ASP A 94 -7.74 7.95 1.85
CA ASP A 94 -9.17 8.01 2.12
C ASP A 94 -9.92 7.31 0.97
N PRO A 95 -10.50 6.11 1.19
CA PRO A 95 -11.18 5.36 0.14
C PRO A 95 -12.42 6.05 -0.44
N LYS A 96 -12.96 7.04 0.28
CA LYS A 96 -14.17 7.76 -0.14
C LYS A 96 -13.85 8.92 -1.08
N SER A 97 -12.84 9.70 -0.76
CA SER A 97 -12.43 10.87 -1.56
C SER A 97 -11.29 10.57 -2.53
N PHE A 98 -10.67 9.39 -2.41
CA PHE A 98 -9.47 8.96 -3.14
C PHE A 98 -8.25 9.87 -2.93
N GLN A 99 -8.32 10.77 -1.94
CA GLN A 99 -7.18 11.58 -1.54
C GLN A 99 -6.20 10.74 -0.72
N PHE A 100 -4.91 10.97 -0.92
CA PHE A 100 -3.86 10.29 -0.20
C PHE A 100 -2.78 11.25 0.31
N LYS A 101 -2.01 10.79 1.29
CA LYS A 101 -0.93 11.57 1.89
C LYS A 101 0.23 10.70 2.30
N LYS A 102 1.45 11.12 1.93
CA LYS A 102 2.72 10.48 2.31
C LYS A 102 2.94 10.52 3.82
N VAL A 103 3.41 9.40 4.37
CA VAL A 103 3.83 9.25 5.78
C VAL A 103 5.34 9.45 5.85
N ASN A 104 5.78 10.60 6.36
CA ASN A 104 7.20 10.97 6.38
C ASN A 104 8.02 10.37 7.53
N SER A 105 7.37 9.69 8.49
CA SER A 105 8.03 9.12 9.67
C SER A 105 8.54 7.69 9.49
N ILE A 106 8.39 7.11 8.30
CA ILE A 106 8.84 5.74 8.01
C ILE A 106 10.36 5.71 7.84
N PRO A 107 11.09 4.79 8.51
CA PRO A 107 12.51 4.57 8.26
C PRO A 107 12.77 4.15 6.81
N LEU A 108 13.92 4.53 6.27
CA LEU A 108 14.36 4.07 4.95
C LEU A 108 14.56 2.55 4.96
N GLY A 109 13.78 1.85 4.15
CA GLY A 109 13.78 0.40 4.09
C GLY A 109 12.66 -0.13 3.21
N LEU A 110 12.34 -1.40 3.38
CA LEU A 110 11.27 -2.08 2.67
C LEU A 110 10.14 -2.43 3.64
N ILE A 111 8.92 -2.15 3.24
CA ILE A 111 7.70 -2.54 3.96
C ILE A 111 7.21 -3.86 3.37
N GLY A 112 7.35 -4.96 4.12
CA GLY A 112 6.94 -6.30 3.68
C GLY A 112 5.51 -6.66 4.01
N GLY A 113 4.83 -5.91 4.88
CA GLY A 113 3.45 -6.18 5.26
C GLY A 113 2.80 -5.00 5.95
N MET A 114 1.47 -4.89 5.78
CA MET A 114 0.62 -3.86 6.38
C MET A 114 -0.69 -4.48 6.87
N GLN A 115 -1.13 -4.10 8.06
CA GLN A 115 -2.42 -4.52 8.58
C GLN A 115 -3.00 -3.49 9.55
N PHE A 116 -4.25 -3.09 9.33
CA PHE A 116 -4.99 -2.29 10.30
C PHE A 116 -5.40 -3.15 11.50
N ASP A 117 -5.41 -2.56 12.70
CA ASP A 117 -6.01 -3.18 13.87
C ASP A 117 -7.55 -3.17 13.76
N LYS A 118 -8.22 -4.00 14.56
CA LYS A 118 -9.69 -4.13 14.53
C LYS A 118 -10.43 -2.82 14.84
N ASP A 119 -9.81 -1.94 15.61
CA ASP A 119 -10.38 -0.64 15.97
C ASP A 119 -10.08 0.45 14.95
N ASN A 120 -9.29 0.15 13.92
CA ASN A 120 -8.84 1.08 12.87
C ASN A 120 -8.10 2.32 13.42
N LYS A 121 -7.46 2.16 14.58
CA LYS A 121 -6.68 3.21 15.25
C LYS A 121 -5.19 3.10 15.02
N ARG A 122 -4.74 1.96 14.55
CA ARG A 122 -3.32 1.67 14.32
C ARG A 122 -3.12 0.91 13.03
N LEU A 123 -1.97 1.13 12.41
CA LEU A 123 -1.49 0.37 11.27
C LEU A 123 -0.19 -0.34 11.67
N GLY A 124 -0.23 -1.66 11.71
CA GLY A 124 0.93 -2.52 11.88
C GLY A 124 1.71 -2.61 10.56
N LEU A 125 3.04 -2.51 10.66
CA LEU A 125 3.96 -2.53 9.54
C LEU A 125 5.09 -3.51 9.84
N THR A 126 5.50 -4.29 8.86
CA THR A 126 6.76 -5.04 8.92
C THR A 126 7.79 -4.29 8.09
N ILE A 127 8.85 -3.79 8.73
CA ILE A 127 9.87 -2.96 8.07
C ILE A 127 11.24 -3.62 8.20
N ASN A 128 11.91 -3.77 7.06
CA ASN A 128 13.30 -4.18 6.93
C ASN A 128 14.14 -2.97 6.54
N THR A 129 15.24 -2.72 7.23
CA THR A 129 16.16 -1.62 6.92
C THR A 129 17.58 -2.15 6.68
N HIS A 130 18.48 -1.28 6.21
CA HIS A 130 19.90 -1.65 6.09
C HIS A 130 20.58 -1.95 7.43
N GLN A 131 19.97 -1.58 8.55
CA GLN A 131 20.52 -1.79 9.89
C GLN A 131 19.77 -2.84 10.71
N THR A 132 18.56 -3.20 10.29
CA THR A 132 17.72 -4.13 11.05
C THR A 132 17.07 -5.13 10.11
N PRO A 133 16.94 -6.41 10.51
CA PRO A 133 16.06 -7.35 9.85
C PRO A 133 14.60 -6.86 9.95
N SER A 134 13.68 -7.64 9.41
CA SER A 134 12.26 -7.32 9.49
C SER A 134 11.77 -7.24 10.93
N ASP A 135 11.35 -6.05 11.32
CA ASP A 135 10.74 -5.78 12.63
C ASP A 135 9.33 -5.23 12.48
N THR A 136 8.52 -5.44 13.50
CA THR A 136 7.17 -4.90 13.56
C THR A 136 7.19 -3.47 14.11
N TYR A 137 6.55 -2.59 13.37
CA TYR A 137 6.29 -1.21 13.76
C TYR A 137 4.79 -0.97 13.80
N VAL A 138 4.37 -0.01 14.61
CA VAL A 138 2.97 0.39 14.73
C VAL A 138 2.86 1.90 14.54
N LEU A 139 2.05 2.30 13.59
CA LEU A 139 1.73 3.69 13.30
C LEU A 139 0.39 4.04 13.93
N ASP A 140 0.38 4.98 14.86
CA ASP A 140 -0.86 5.53 15.40
C ASP A 140 -1.61 6.31 14.33
N LEU A 141 -2.91 6.08 14.21
CA LEU A 141 -3.78 6.78 13.29
C LEU A 141 -4.62 7.82 14.03
N LYS A 142 -4.84 8.98 13.42
CA LYS A 142 -5.66 10.05 14.00
C LYS A 142 -7.10 9.97 13.47
N ARG A 143 -8.00 10.79 14.05
CA ARG A 143 -9.40 10.84 13.60
C ARG A 143 -9.53 11.21 12.10
N ASN A 144 -8.73 12.16 11.63
CA ASN A 144 -8.63 12.44 10.19
C ASN A 144 -7.91 11.27 9.51
N VAL A 145 -8.50 10.70 8.47
CA VAL A 145 -8.04 9.47 7.82
C VAL A 145 -6.65 9.59 7.17
N LEU A 146 -6.25 10.80 6.77
CA LEU A 146 -4.95 11.10 6.18
C LEU A 146 -3.90 11.57 7.21
N SER A 147 -4.23 11.50 8.50
CA SER A 147 -3.35 11.95 9.57
C SER A 147 -2.93 10.81 10.48
N HIS A 148 -1.66 10.85 10.86
CA HIS A 148 -1.07 9.86 11.76
C HIS A 148 -0.41 10.53 12.99
N GLY A 149 -0.13 9.72 13.99
CA GLY A 149 0.65 10.08 15.17
C GLY A 149 2.07 9.53 15.10
N LYS A 150 2.50 8.95 16.21
CA LYS A 150 3.83 8.36 16.37
C LYS A 150 3.93 7.03 15.63
N LEU A 151 5.10 6.77 15.04
CA LEU A 151 5.53 5.44 14.65
C LEU A 151 6.36 4.85 15.80
N GLU A 152 6.03 3.65 16.25
CA GLU A 152 6.72 2.96 17.32
C GLU A 152 7.20 1.58 16.85
N ARG A 153 8.46 1.24 17.16
CA ARG A 153 9.02 -0.09 16.91
C ARG A 153 8.66 -1.01 18.06
N TRP A 154 8.05 -2.16 17.78
CA TRP A 154 7.56 -3.10 18.77
C TRP A 154 8.46 -4.33 18.93
N THR A 155 9.14 -4.76 17.87
CA THR A 155 10.05 -5.90 17.94
C THR A 155 11.49 -5.48 17.66
N TYR A 156 12.41 -6.29 18.18
CA TYR A 156 13.84 -6.09 18.04
C TYR A 156 14.47 -7.43 17.69
N SER A 157 14.55 -7.72 16.38
CA SER A 157 15.07 -8.98 15.89
C SER A 157 16.53 -9.17 16.27
N GLU A 158 16.87 -10.39 16.66
CA GLU A 158 18.23 -10.80 17.00
C GLU A 158 19.14 -10.79 15.75
N VAL A 159 20.33 -10.26 15.91
CA VAL A 159 21.33 -10.12 14.84
C VAL A 159 22.66 -10.81 15.16
N GLY A 160 22.67 -11.78 16.09
CA GLY A 160 23.85 -12.56 16.42
C GLY A 160 24.98 -11.76 17.05
N GLY A 161 24.65 -10.69 17.80
CA GLY A 161 25.64 -9.81 18.44
C GLY A 161 26.36 -8.86 17.49
N LEU A 162 25.91 -8.75 16.22
CA LEU A 162 26.50 -7.81 15.26
C LEU A 162 26.18 -6.36 15.61
N GLY A 163 27.18 -5.48 15.49
CA GLY A 163 27.00 -4.03 15.66
C GLY A 163 26.40 -3.39 14.42
N THR A 164 25.08 -3.51 14.24
CA THR A 164 24.36 -3.08 13.03
C THR A 164 24.42 -1.59 12.77
N SER A 165 24.70 -0.75 13.79
CA SER A 165 24.90 0.70 13.64
C SER A 165 26.04 1.08 12.70
N LYS A 166 26.95 0.14 12.41
CA LYS A 166 28.08 0.31 11.48
C LYS A 166 27.74 -0.11 10.05
N PHE A 167 26.55 -0.65 9.81
CA PHE A 167 26.16 -1.10 8.47
C PHE A 167 25.97 0.12 7.56
N ILE A 168 26.52 0.00 6.35
CA ILE A 168 26.52 1.08 5.36
C ILE A 168 25.12 1.24 4.79
N LYS A 169 24.68 2.50 4.74
CA LYS A 169 23.42 2.84 4.06
C LYS A 169 23.60 2.68 2.55
N PRO A 170 22.71 1.96 1.86
CA PRO A 170 22.73 1.87 0.40
C PRO A 170 22.53 3.24 -0.24
N GLU A 171 23.23 3.49 -1.33
CA GLU A 171 23.08 4.70 -2.14
C GLU A 171 22.62 4.30 -3.55
N LEU A 172 21.65 5.06 -4.09
CA LEU A 172 21.23 4.87 -5.47
C LEU A 172 22.27 5.45 -6.40
N VAL A 173 22.85 4.61 -7.25
CA VAL A 173 23.81 5.02 -8.27
C VAL A 173 23.11 5.03 -9.63
N LYS A 174 23.19 6.15 -10.34
CA LYS A 174 22.74 6.28 -11.73
C LYS A 174 23.96 6.31 -12.64
N TYR A 175 23.96 5.52 -13.69
CA TYR A 175 25.01 5.43 -14.71
C TYR A 175 24.42 5.40 -16.12
#